data_d0016a6ccb0462a8d305d5c9b9791694
#
_entry.id   d0016a6ccb0462a8d305d5c9b9791694
#
_cell.length_a   1.000
_cell.length_b   1.000
_cell.length_c   1.000
_cell.angle_alpha   90.00
_cell.angle_beta   90.00
_cell.angle_gamma   90.00
#
_symmetry.space_group_name_H-M   'P 1'
#
loop_
_entity.id
_entity.type
_entity.pdbx_description
1 polymer ?
#
loop_
_entity_poly.entity_id
_entity_poly.type
_entity_poly.pdbx_seq_one_letter_code
_entity_poly.pdbx_strand_id
1 'polypeptide(L)'
;MADSFAGIAATPYSWPFDGRWSAADSALLILGFQNGTIAALGAEPEAAVAARLIACAQEAGLPVIASRRGRSEALSPVAARRAVLGDPVFAPGTPEWRLSDTLGLQADASIFDHPGDNAFYSTGLDAWLRRRGIRNLVLAGVPTEGLLHATQRAANDMGFECIAVSDACKGTTDARHAGQLRITVFGNGLFGTVARSDQLFSALRAPIPT
;
A
#
# COMPACT_ATOMS: atom_id res chain seq x y z
N MET A 1 -17.47 -18.02 12.02
CA MET A 1 -16.72 -16.83 12.46
C MET A 1 -15.54 -16.74 11.50
N ALA A 2 -15.26 -15.58 10.93
CA ALA A 2 -14.06 -15.43 10.11
C ALA A 2 -12.84 -15.64 11.02
N ASP A 3 -11.90 -16.46 10.57
CA ASP A 3 -10.71 -16.78 11.35
C ASP A 3 -9.88 -15.51 11.56
N SER A 4 -9.55 -15.21 12.82
CA SER A 4 -8.70 -14.09 13.19
C SER A 4 -7.23 -14.44 12.95
N PHE A 5 -6.44 -13.48 12.47
CA PHE A 5 -4.99 -13.64 12.36
C PHE A 5 -4.30 -13.26 13.69
N ALA A 6 -3.07 -13.74 13.85
CA ALA A 6 -2.24 -13.32 14.97
C ALA A 6 -1.84 -11.84 14.84
N GLY A 7 -1.69 -11.13 15.95
CA GLY A 7 -1.19 -9.77 15.96
C GLY A 7 0.21 -9.67 15.36
N ILE A 8 0.49 -8.58 14.63
CA ILE A 8 1.77 -8.36 13.98
C ILE A 8 2.67 -7.56 14.91
N ALA A 9 3.86 -8.08 15.22
CA ALA A 9 4.88 -7.31 15.92
C ALA A 9 5.31 -6.13 15.05
N ALA A 10 5.03 -4.92 15.48
CA ALA A 10 5.26 -3.68 14.73
C ALA A 10 5.76 -2.57 15.65
N THR A 11 6.23 -1.47 15.07
CA THR A 11 6.65 -0.27 15.78
C THR A 11 5.65 0.83 15.50
N PRO A 12 5.17 1.58 16.51
CA PRO A 12 5.56 1.58 17.94
C PRO A 12 4.75 0.62 18.81
N TYR A 13 3.71 -0.04 18.27
CA TYR A 13 2.88 -1.03 18.98
C TYR A 13 2.56 -2.21 18.07
N SER A 14 2.16 -3.35 18.67
CA SER A 14 1.67 -4.50 17.90
C SER A 14 0.38 -4.16 17.16
N TRP A 15 0.36 -4.43 15.87
CA TRP A 15 -0.76 -4.07 15.00
C TRP A 15 -1.72 -5.27 14.78
N PRO A 16 -3.04 -5.02 14.67
CA PRO A 16 -3.74 -3.77 15.02
C PRO A 16 -3.70 -3.49 16.52
N PHE A 17 -3.98 -2.25 16.91
CA PHE A 17 -3.88 -1.83 18.32
C PHE A 17 -4.81 -2.63 19.25
N ASP A 18 -6.02 -3.00 18.77
CA ASP A 18 -6.96 -3.84 19.51
C ASP A 18 -6.71 -5.35 19.37
N GLY A 19 -5.64 -5.74 18.65
CA GLY A 19 -5.25 -7.13 18.42
C GLY A 19 -6.19 -7.92 17.50
N ARG A 20 -7.16 -7.27 16.84
CA ARG A 20 -8.20 -7.94 16.07
C ARG A 20 -8.11 -7.61 14.59
N TRP A 21 -7.78 -8.59 13.76
CA TRP A 21 -7.84 -8.49 12.32
C TRP A 21 -8.08 -9.85 11.67
N SER A 22 -8.69 -9.81 10.50
CA SER A 22 -9.10 -10.99 9.73
C SER A 22 -9.26 -10.65 8.26
N ALA A 23 -9.45 -11.63 7.41
CA ALA A 23 -9.78 -11.39 6.00
C ALA A 23 -11.10 -10.62 5.80
N ALA A 24 -12.00 -10.65 6.79
CA ALA A 24 -13.30 -9.99 6.71
C ALA A 24 -13.25 -8.48 6.98
N ASP A 25 -12.22 -7.99 7.70
CA ASP A 25 -12.14 -6.59 8.13
C ASP A 25 -10.81 -5.91 7.77
N SER A 26 -9.98 -6.58 7.00
CA SER A 26 -8.64 -6.11 6.63
C SER A 26 -8.38 -6.26 5.13
N ALA A 27 -7.47 -5.45 4.57
CA ALA A 27 -7.08 -5.51 3.17
C ALA A 27 -5.59 -5.18 2.97
N LEU A 28 -4.99 -5.77 1.94
CA LEU A 28 -3.66 -5.42 1.45
C LEU A 28 -3.77 -4.41 0.31
N LEU A 29 -3.17 -3.23 0.46
CA LEU A 29 -3.07 -2.19 -0.56
C LEU A 29 -1.67 -2.18 -1.17
N ILE A 30 -1.62 -2.36 -2.49
CA ILE A 30 -0.41 -2.33 -3.33
C ILE A 30 -0.41 -1.03 -4.11
N LEU A 31 0.50 -0.11 -3.77
CA LEU A 31 0.46 1.27 -4.20
C LEU A 31 1.59 1.60 -5.17
N GLY A 32 1.26 1.92 -6.41
CA GLY A 32 2.18 2.55 -7.37
C GLY A 32 3.28 1.66 -7.94
N PHE A 33 3.21 0.34 -7.84
CA PHE A 33 4.15 -0.59 -8.46
C PHE A 33 3.93 -0.69 -9.98
N GLN A 34 3.96 0.47 -10.63
CA GLN A 34 3.93 0.60 -12.08
C GLN A 34 5.32 0.37 -12.66
N ASN A 35 5.42 -0.22 -13.86
CA ASN A 35 6.72 -0.54 -14.48
C ASN A 35 7.66 0.66 -14.52
N GLY A 36 7.16 1.83 -14.92
CA GLY A 36 7.96 3.04 -14.98
C GLY A 36 8.41 3.55 -13.61
N THR A 37 7.58 3.39 -12.56
CA THR A 37 7.95 3.77 -11.19
C THR A 37 9.01 2.83 -10.64
N ILE A 38 8.84 1.51 -10.84
CA ILE A 38 9.82 0.49 -10.44
C ILE A 38 11.18 0.78 -11.09
N ALA A 39 11.20 0.98 -12.41
CA ALA A 39 12.44 1.25 -13.15
C ALA A 39 13.10 2.57 -12.70
N ALA A 40 12.33 3.64 -12.47
CA ALA A 40 12.87 4.92 -12.03
C ALA A 40 13.48 4.89 -10.62
N LEU A 41 12.97 4.01 -9.74
CA LEU A 41 13.42 3.91 -8.36
C LEU A 41 14.38 2.74 -8.12
N GLY A 42 14.55 1.82 -9.07
CA GLY A 42 15.24 0.54 -8.84
C GLY A 42 14.52 -0.29 -7.77
N ALA A 43 13.19 -0.38 -7.85
CA ALA A 43 12.33 -0.98 -6.82
C ALA A 43 11.95 -2.44 -7.13
N GLU A 44 12.72 -3.13 -7.94
CA GLU A 44 12.52 -4.55 -8.27
C GLU A 44 12.55 -5.45 -7.03
N PRO A 45 13.48 -5.26 -6.06
CA PRO A 45 13.48 -6.05 -4.82
C PRO A 45 12.20 -5.86 -4.01
N GLU A 46 11.71 -4.65 -3.87
CA GLU A 46 10.48 -4.33 -3.13
C GLU A 46 9.23 -4.87 -3.86
N ALA A 47 9.23 -4.83 -5.20
CA ALA A 47 8.17 -5.46 -6.01
C ALA A 47 8.13 -6.98 -5.81
N ALA A 48 9.28 -7.64 -5.70
CA ALA A 48 9.35 -9.07 -5.40
C ALA A 48 8.82 -9.38 -3.98
N VAL A 49 9.08 -8.54 -2.99
CA VAL A 49 8.48 -8.67 -1.65
C VAL A 49 6.97 -8.45 -1.72
N ALA A 50 6.50 -7.43 -2.44
CA ALA A 50 5.08 -7.16 -2.64
C ALA A 50 4.36 -8.34 -3.31
N ALA A 51 4.99 -8.98 -4.31
CA ALA A 51 4.45 -10.20 -4.93
C ALA A 51 4.24 -11.35 -3.94
N ARG A 52 5.19 -11.57 -3.04
CA ARG A 52 5.07 -12.57 -1.97
C ARG A 52 3.98 -12.22 -0.97
N LEU A 53 3.81 -10.93 -0.63
CA LEU A 53 2.72 -10.46 0.21
C LEU A 53 1.36 -10.70 -0.45
N ILE A 54 1.25 -10.43 -1.74
CA ILE A 54 0.03 -10.68 -2.52
C ILE A 54 -0.33 -12.17 -2.48
N ALA A 55 0.62 -13.05 -2.79
CA ALA A 55 0.39 -14.49 -2.77
C ALA A 55 -0.07 -14.98 -1.38
N CYS A 56 0.62 -14.56 -0.33
CA CYS A 56 0.27 -14.94 1.04
C CYS A 56 -1.10 -14.37 1.48
N ALA A 57 -1.41 -13.14 1.09
CA ALA A 57 -2.70 -12.52 1.37
C ALA A 57 -3.85 -13.26 0.65
N GLN A 58 -3.66 -13.65 -0.61
CA GLN A 58 -4.62 -14.43 -1.39
C GLN A 58 -4.87 -15.81 -0.79
N GLU A 59 -3.80 -16.52 -0.38
CA GLU A 59 -3.89 -17.80 0.33
C GLU A 59 -4.70 -17.68 1.64
N ALA A 60 -4.54 -16.55 2.35
CA ALA A 60 -5.26 -16.26 3.59
C ALA A 60 -6.67 -15.68 3.37
N GLY A 61 -7.12 -15.51 2.12
CA GLY A 61 -8.40 -14.89 1.78
C GLY A 61 -8.50 -13.38 2.04
N LEU A 62 -7.37 -12.72 2.29
CA LEU A 62 -7.30 -11.28 2.51
C LEU A 62 -7.49 -10.53 1.18
N PRO A 63 -8.44 -9.59 1.05
CA PRO A 63 -8.60 -8.79 -0.14
C PRO A 63 -7.33 -8.05 -0.54
N VAL A 64 -6.95 -8.15 -1.81
CA VAL A 64 -5.82 -7.41 -2.39
C VAL A 64 -6.34 -6.34 -3.32
N ILE A 65 -5.90 -5.11 -3.10
CA ILE A 65 -6.26 -3.94 -3.90
C ILE A 65 -4.96 -3.32 -4.43
N ALA A 66 -4.94 -2.94 -5.70
CA ALA A 66 -3.84 -2.21 -6.27
C ALA A 66 -4.25 -0.79 -6.68
N SER A 67 -3.30 0.12 -6.74
CA SER A 67 -3.54 1.46 -7.28
C SER A 67 -2.46 1.89 -8.27
N ARG A 68 -2.87 2.73 -9.24
CA ARG A 68 -2.00 3.31 -10.26
C ARG A 68 -2.15 4.82 -10.26
N ARG A 69 -1.04 5.53 -10.36
CA ARG A 69 -1.03 6.95 -10.64
C ARG A 69 -1.22 7.17 -12.16
N GLY A 70 -2.10 8.11 -12.51
CA GLY A 70 -2.44 8.46 -13.89
C GLY A 70 -3.86 8.03 -14.25
N ARG A 71 -4.70 9.00 -14.55
CA ARG A 71 -6.04 8.81 -15.11
C ARG A 71 -6.06 9.31 -16.56
N SER A 72 -7.01 8.84 -17.33
CA SER A 72 -7.23 9.26 -18.72
C SER A 72 -7.66 10.72 -18.91
N GLU A 73 -7.95 11.42 -17.82
CA GLU A 73 -8.36 12.83 -17.83
C GLU A 73 -7.14 13.75 -18.00
N ALA A 74 -7.39 14.97 -18.45
CA ALA A 74 -6.37 15.99 -18.60
C ALA A 74 -5.55 16.14 -17.30
N LEU A 75 -4.25 16.33 -17.44
CA LEU A 75 -3.35 16.52 -16.30
C LEU A 75 -3.86 17.68 -15.44
N SER A 76 -3.92 17.46 -14.13
CA SER A 76 -4.15 18.58 -13.21
C SER A 76 -3.00 19.61 -13.34
N PRO A 77 -3.21 20.89 -12.96
CA PRO A 77 -2.15 21.89 -12.99
C PRO A 77 -0.87 21.44 -12.22
N VAL A 78 -1.04 20.69 -11.13
CA VAL A 78 0.08 20.12 -10.36
C VAL A 78 0.80 19.03 -11.15
N ALA A 79 0.07 18.11 -11.78
CA ALA A 79 0.67 17.06 -12.60
C ALA A 79 1.39 17.63 -13.83
N ALA A 80 0.80 18.63 -14.48
CA ALA A 80 1.43 19.34 -15.60
C ALA A 80 2.74 20.01 -15.18
N ARG A 81 2.75 20.71 -14.04
CA ARG A 81 3.97 21.31 -13.50
C ARG A 81 5.04 20.27 -13.19
N ARG A 82 4.66 19.16 -12.57
CA ARG A 82 5.60 18.07 -12.24
C ARG A 82 6.20 17.46 -13.49
N ALA A 83 5.42 17.26 -14.54
CA ALA A 83 5.91 16.77 -15.83
C ALA A 83 6.98 17.72 -16.43
N VAL A 84 6.76 19.05 -16.36
CA VAL A 84 7.75 20.04 -16.81
C VAL A 84 9.02 20.00 -15.95
N LEU A 85 8.91 19.66 -14.66
CA LEU A 85 10.05 19.55 -13.73
C LEU A 85 10.74 18.17 -13.79
N GLY A 86 10.34 17.30 -14.71
CA GLY A 86 10.99 16.01 -14.94
C GLY A 86 10.44 14.86 -14.11
N ASP A 87 9.35 15.05 -13.37
CA ASP A 87 8.66 13.91 -12.73
C ASP A 87 8.03 13.03 -13.82
N PRO A 88 8.24 11.71 -13.78
CA PRO A 88 7.65 10.84 -14.77
C PRO A 88 6.13 10.85 -14.66
N VAL A 89 5.45 11.22 -15.73
CA VAL A 89 4.00 11.10 -15.88
C VAL A 89 3.76 9.99 -16.88
N PHE A 90 3.25 8.87 -16.41
CA PHE A 90 2.92 7.75 -17.27
C PHE A 90 1.52 7.92 -17.85
N ALA A 91 1.42 7.98 -19.18
CA ALA A 91 0.13 8.06 -19.83
C ALA A 91 -0.62 6.72 -19.67
N PRO A 92 -1.92 6.73 -19.32
CA PRO A 92 -2.73 5.52 -19.26
C PRO A 92 -2.61 4.69 -20.54
N GLY A 93 -2.48 3.37 -20.36
CA GLY A 93 -2.35 2.42 -21.45
C GLY A 93 -0.91 2.16 -21.91
N THR A 94 0.07 2.99 -21.55
CA THR A 94 1.48 2.74 -21.87
C THR A 94 2.07 1.59 -21.05
N PRO A 95 3.14 0.93 -21.52
CA PRO A 95 3.82 -0.11 -20.74
C PRO A 95 4.30 0.39 -19.37
N GLU A 96 4.79 1.62 -19.28
CA GLU A 96 5.31 2.25 -18.05
C GLU A 96 4.20 2.49 -17.03
N TRP A 97 2.97 2.78 -17.51
CA TRP A 97 1.80 3.00 -16.64
C TRP A 97 1.25 1.69 -16.05
N ARG A 98 1.43 0.57 -16.72
CA ARG A 98 0.90 -0.71 -16.24
C ARG A 98 1.55 -1.11 -14.93
N LEU A 99 0.76 -1.78 -14.07
CA LEU A 99 1.32 -2.49 -12.91
C LEU A 99 2.25 -3.59 -13.40
N SER A 100 3.30 -3.84 -12.64
CA SER A 100 4.26 -4.88 -13.00
C SER A 100 3.62 -6.27 -12.94
N ASP A 101 3.86 -7.07 -13.97
CA ASP A 101 3.44 -8.48 -14.01
C ASP A 101 4.11 -9.32 -12.90
N THR A 102 5.28 -8.87 -12.40
CA THR A 102 5.98 -9.48 -11.24
C THR A 102 5.08 -9.58 -10.00
N LEU A 103 4.10 -8.68 -9.85
CA LEU A 103 3.18 -8.69 -8.71
C LEU A 103 2.29 -9.92 -8.64
N GLY A 104 2.04 -10.60 -9.75
CA GLY A 104 1.15 -11.77 -9.79
C GLY A 104 -0.30 -11.48 -9.41
N LEU A 105 -0.78 -10.26 -9.69
CA LEU A 105 -2.16 -9.89 -9.43
C LEU A 105 -3.11 -10.75 -10.28
N GLN A 106 -4.22 -11.18 -9.67
CA GLN A 106 -5.26 -11.91 -10.39
C GLN A 106 -5.98 -11.00 -11.39
N ALA A 107 -6.56 -11.57 -12.43
CA ALA A 107 -7.21 -10.82 -13.50
C ALA A 107 -8.43 -9.99 -13.03
N ASP A 108 -9.07 -10.40 -11.94
CA ASP A 108 -10.20 -9.74 -11.29
C ASP A 108 -9.79 -8.81 -10.12
N ALA A 109 -8.50 -8.58 -9.93
CA ALA A 109 -8.01 -7.71 -8.87
C ALA A 109 -8.61 -6.30 -8.97
N SER A 110 -9.05 -5.76 -7.84
CA SER A 110 -9.57 -4.40 -7.76
C SER A 110 -8.44 -3.39 -7.92
N ILE A 111 -8.47 -2.61 -9.00
CA ILE A 111 -7.46 -1.59 -9.31
C ILE A 111 -8.11 -0.21 -9.31
N PHE A 112 -7.49 0.76 -8.62
CA PHE A 112 -7.94 2.14 -8.56
C PHE A 112 -6.93 3.08 -9.19
N ASP A 113 -7.36 3.78 -10.25
CA ASP A 113 -6.57 4.80 -10.92
C ASP A 113 -6.84 6.17 -10.29
N HIS A 114 -5.79 6.86 -9.85
CA HIS A 114 -5.88 8.15 -9.17
C HIS A 114 -5.03 9.22 -9.86
N PRO A 115 -5.45 10.52 -9.80
CA PRO A 115 -4.78 11.58 -10.55
C PRO A 115 -3.50 12.13 -9.88
N GLY A 116 -3.25 11.79 -8.63
CA GLY A 116 -2.15 12.34 -7.82
C GLY A 116 -1.42 11.29 -7.00
N ASP A 117 -0.90 11.68 -5.84
CA ASP A 117 -0.13 10.81 -4.95
C ASP A 117 -0.96 10.31 -3.74
N ASN A 118 -2.26 10.14 -3.91
CA ASN A 118 -3.15 9.64 -2.88
C ASN A 118 -4.20 8.73 -3.53
N ALA A 119 -4.20 7.45 -3.19
CA ALA A 119 -5.09 6.47 -3.78
C ALA A 119 -6.58 6.69 -3.44
N PHE A 120 -6.89 7.43 -2.38
CA PHE A 120 -8.26 7.82 -2.04
C PHE A 120 -8.75 9.03 -2.83
N TYR A 121 -7.82 9.88 -3.32
CA TYR A 121 -8.22 11.12 -3.96
C TYR A 121 -8.89 10.87 -5.30
N SER A 122 -10.13 11.30 -5.42
CA SER A 122 -10.95 11.19 -6.64
C SER A 122 -11.13 9.75 -7.14
N THR A 123 -11.20 8.78 -6.19
CA THR A 123 -11.46 7.36 -6.49
C THR A 123 -12.63 6.84 -5.66
N GLY A 124 -13.11 5.64 -5.99
CA GLY A 124 -14.11 4.93 -5.19
C GLY A 124 -13.52 4.06 -4.07
N LEU A 125 -12.23 4.20 -3.72
CA LEU A 125 -11.53 3.30 -2.80
C LEU A 125 -12.16 3.30 -1.40
N ASP A 126 -12.44 4.48 -0.80
CA ASP A 126 -13.07 4.56 0.53
C ASP A 126 -14.42 3.84 0.55
N ALA A 127 -15.29 4.12 -0.42
CA ALA A 127 -16.59 3.46 -0.53
C ALA A 127 -16.47 1.95 -0.74
N TRP A 128 -15.46 1.50 -1.48
CA TRP A 128 -15.18 0.08 -1.71
C TRP A 128 -14.79 -0.63 -0.41
N LEU A 129 -13.90 -0.04 0.37
CA LEU A 129 -13.43 -0.55 1.66
C LEU A 129 -14.57 -0.60 2.69
N ARG A 130 -15.31 0.51 2.84
CA ARG A 130 -16.41 0.59 3.82
C ARG A 130 -17.54 -0.38 3.53
N ARG A 131 -17.94 -0.55 2.27
CA ARG A 131 -18.97 -1.54 1.90
C ARG A 131 -18.59 -2.97 2.26
N ARG A 132 -17.30 -3.28 2.42
CA ARG A 132 -16.78 -4.58 2.84
C ARG A 132 -16.45 -4.68 4.32
N GLY A 133 -16.73 -3.63 5.09
CA GLY A 133 -16.42 -3.60 6.53
C GLY A 133 -14.92 -3.55 6.84
N ILE A 134 -14.08 -3.17 5.85
CA ILE A 134 -12.63 -3.06 6.05
C ILE A 134 -12.34 -1.90 6.99
N ARG A 135 -11.54 -2.14 8.01
CA ARG A 135 -11.06 -1.16 9.00
C ARG A 135 -9.54 -1.14 9.12
N ASN A 136 -8.87 -2.20 8.69
CA ASN A 136 -7.43 -2.40 8.82
C ASN A 136 -6.78 -2.46 7.45
N LEU A 137 -5.68 -1.74 7.25
CA LEU A 137 -4.96 -1.66 5.97
C LEU A 137 -3.50 -2.02 6.13
N VAL A 138 -3.08 -3.07 5.44
CA VAL A 138 -1.68 -3.40 5.22
C VAL A 138 -1.22 -2.70 3.95
N LEU A 139 -0.17 -1.90 4.02
CA LEU A 139 0.28 -1.04 2.93
C LEU A 139 1.68 -1.42 2.45
N ALA A 140 1.81 -1.65 1.15
CA ALA A 140 3.08 -1.75 0.43
C ALA A 140 3.06 -0.78 -0.75
N GLY A 141 4.15 -0.02 -0.97
CA GLY A 141 4.07 0.97 -2.04
C GLY A 141 5.29 1.83 -2.28
N VAL A 142 5.29 2.43 -3.48
CA VAL A 142 6.38 3.26 -4.00
C VAL A 142 5.85 4.52 -4.66
N PRO A 143 6.49 5.69 -4.45
CA PRO A 143 7.55 5.95 -3.47
C PRO A 143 7.02 6.10 -2.03
N THR A 144 7.86 5.76 -1.04
CA THR A 144 7.49 5.77 0.38
C THR A 144 7.06 7.16 0.86
N GLU A 145 7.83 8.19 0.56
CA GLU A 145 7.57 9.58 0.95
C GLU A 145 6.51 10.29 0.09
N GLY A 146 6.04 9.65 -0.96
CA GLY A 146 5.00 10.16 -1.86
C GLY A 146 3.69 9.41 -1.69
N LEU A 147 3.40 8.53 -2.65
CA LEU A 147 2.11 7.83 -2.75
C LEU A 147 1.77 7.00 -1.49
N LEU A 148 2.74 6.25 -0.95
CA LEU A 148 2.50 5.45 0.25
C LEU A 148 2.07 6.35 1.40
N HIS A 149 2.91 7.36 1.75
CA HIS A 149 2.63 8.23 2.90
C HIS A 149 1.34 9.03 2.74
N ALA A 150 1.11 9.63 1.57
CA ALA A 150 -0.10 10.42 1.35
C ALA A 150 -1.37 9.57 1.44
N THR A 151 -1.32 8.33 0.94
CA THR A 151 -2.43 7.38 1.05
C THR A 151 -2.62 6.92 2.50
N GLN A 152 -1.54 6.57 3.19
CA GLN A 152 -1.58 6.15 4.60
C GLN A 152 -2.14 7.24 5.50
N ARG A 153 -1.68 8.48 5.33
CA ARG A 153 -2.19 9.63 6.09
C ARG A 153 -3.68 9.84 5.86
N ALA A 154 -4.12 9.83 4.60
CA ALA A 154 -5.54 9.96 4.29
C ALA A 154 -6.36 8.80 4.88
N ALA A 155 -5.87 7.57 4.81
CA ALA A 155 -6.51 6.41 5.42
C ALA A 155 -6.67 6.59 6.93
N ASN A 156 -5.62 7.04 7.61
CA ASN A 156 -5.64 7.30 9.05
C ASN A 156 -6.65 8.40 9.42
N ASP A 157 -6.68 9.52 8.68
CA ASP A 157 -7.66 10.60 8.86
C ASP A 157 -9.11 10.11 8.64
N MET A 158 -9.31 9.09 7.82
CA MET A 158 -10.59 8.43 7.56
C MET A 158 -10.96 7.34 8.60
N GLY A 159 -10.07 7.05 9.57
CA GLY A 159 -10.28 6.09 10.65
C GLY A 159 -9.89 4.65 10.31
N PHE A 160 -9.10 4.42 9.26
CA PHE A 160 -8.48 3.11 9.00
C PHE A 160 -7.21 2.96 9.83
N GLU A 161 -7.02 1.78 10.42
CA GLU A 161 -5.78 1.46 11.09
C GLU A 161 -4.76 0.90 10.11
N CYS A 162 -3.58 1.53 10.03
CA CYS A 162 -2.63 1.29 8.97
C CYS A 162 -1.31 0.72 9.47
N ILE A 163 -0.77 -0.25 8.72
CA ILE A 163 0.60 -0.75 8.87
C ILE A 163 1.33 -0.67 7.54
N ALA A 164 2.51 -0.02 7.52
CA ALA A 164 3.38 0.00 6.35
C ALA A 164 4.40 -1.14 6.44
N VAL A 165 4.53 -1.91 5.35
CA VAL A 165 5.51 -3.00 5.23
C VAL A 165 6.81 -2.42 4.68
N SER A 166 7.78 -2.17 5.55
CA SER A 166 8.97 -1.37 5.24
C SER A 166 9.82 -1.91 4.09
N ASP A 167 10.01 -3.20 4.01
CA ASP A 167 10.79 -3.86 2.96
C ASP A 167 9.99 -4.19 1.67
N ALA A 168 8.71 -3.83 1.65
CA ALA A 168 7.87 -3.74 0.47
C ALA A 168 7.61 -2.29 0.06
N CYS A 169 8.46 -1.36 0.51
CA CYS A 169 8.38 0.06 0.20
C CYS A 169 9.76 0.57 -0.22
N LYS A 170 9.79 1.51 -1.17
CA LYS A 170 11.02 2.16 -1.65
C LYS A 170 10.82 3.65 -1.74
N GLY A 171 11.74 4.41 -1.17
CA GLY A 171 11.80 5.86 -1.36
C GLY A 171 12.67 6.26 -2.54
N THR A 172 12.61 7.53 -2.92
CA THR A 172 13.51 8.08 -3.96
C THR A 172 14.97 8.05 -3.54
N THR A 173 15.22 8.00 -2.24
CA THR A 173 16.54 7.71 -1.62
C THR A 173 16.33 6.94 -0.33
N ASP A 174 17.35 6.20 0.13
CA ASP A 174 17.27 5.47 1.41
C ASP A 174 17.05 6.42 2.61
N ALA A 175 17.63 7.61 2.57
CA ALA A 175 17.44 8.62 3.60
C ALA A 175 15.99 9.11 3.68
N ARG A 176 15.34 9.34 2.55
CA ARG A 176 13.93 9.74 2.48
C ARG A 176 13.01 8.60 2.92
N HIS A 177 13.28 7.38 2.46
CA HIS A 177 12.56 6.19 2.90
C HIS A 177 12.60 6.04 4.42
N ALA A 178 13.80 6.01 5.01
CA ALA A 178 13.97 5.89 6.45
C ALA A 178 13.37 7.09 7.21
N GLY A 179 13.50 8.31 6.67
CA GLY A 179 12.90 9.52 7.23
C GLY A 179 11.37 9.43 7.28
N GLN A 180 10.76 8.95 6.19
CA GLN A 180 9.30 8.82 6.12
C GLN A 180 8.77 7.75 7.07
N LEU A 181 9.44 6.61 7.20
CA LEU A 181 9.03 5.58 8.16
C LEU A 181 9.10 6.08 9.61
N ARG A 182 10.11 6.92 9.95
CA ARG A 182 10.14 7.59 11.26
C ARG A 182 8.98 8.56 11.47
N ILE A 183 8.54 9.27 10.42
CA ILE A 183 7.36 10.15 10.49
C ILE A 183 6.09 9.32 10.70
N THR A 184 5.98 8.17 10.06
CA THR A 184 4.83 7.26 10.21
C THR A 184 4.60 6.89 11.68
N VAL A 185 5.65 6.54 12.40
CA VAL A 185 5.59 6.10 13.80
C VAL A 185 5.70 7.24 14.82
N PHE A 186 5.87 8.49 14.37
CA PHE A 186 5.96 9.64 15.26
C PHE A 186 4.73 9.74 16.18
N GLY A 187 4.91 10.26 17.41
CA GLY A 187 3.80 10.46 18.35
C GLY A 187 3.07 9.16 18.72
N ASN A 188 3.82 8.06 18.91
CA ASN A 188 3.28 6.73 19.21
C ASN A 188 2.37 6.16 18.10
N GLY A 189 2.73 6.39 16.84
CA GLY A 189 2.02 5.85 15.70
C GLY A 189 0.95 6.78 15.13
N LEU A 190 1.22 8.10 15.13
CA LEU A 190 0.29 9.12 14.65
C LEU A 190 -0.29 8.80 13.25
N PHE A 191 0.50 8.18 12.37
CA PHE A 191 0.05 7.78 11.03
C PHE A 191 0.02 6.26 10.84
N GLY A 192 0.15 5.49 11.92
CA GLY A 192 0.12 4.04 11.91
C GLY A 192 1.42 3.41 12.39
N THR A 193 1.59 2.14 12.06
CA THR A 193 2.73 1.33 12.47
C THR A 193 3.58 0.92 11.28
N VAL A 194 4.78 0.39 11.58
CA VAL A 194 5.72 -0.13 10.59
C VAL A 194 6.17 -1.53 11.01
N ALA A 195 6.16 -2.46 10.07
CA ALA A 195 6.72 -3.79 10.24
C ALA A 195 7.49 -4.21 9.00
N ARG A 196 8.15 -5.37 9.05
CA ARG A 196 8.73 -6.04 7.88
C ARG A 196 7.80 -7.14 7.39
N SER A 197 8.00 -7.58 6.18
CA SER A 197 7.19 -8.62 5.54
C SER A 197 7.22 -9.97 6.25
N ASP A 198 8.34 -10.34 6.87
CA ASP A 198 8.48 -11.60 7.63
C ASP A 198 7.52 -11.66 8.83
N GLN A 199 7.26 -10.53 9.49
CA GLN A 199 6.29 -10.43 10.58
C GLN A 199 4.85 -10.63 10.08
N LEU A 200 4.52 -10.12 8.90
CA LEU A 200 3.22 -10.36 8.27
C LEU A 200 3.07 -11.83 7.84
N PHE A 201 4.09 -12.40 7.21
CA PHE A 201 4.06 -13.82 6.82
C PHE A 201 3.87 -14.74 8.02
N SER A 202 4.48 -14.41 9.14
CA SER A 202 4.30 -15.15 10.39
C SER A 202 2.87 -15.05 10.89
N ALA A 203 2.28 -13.85 10.89
CA ALA A 203 0.93 -13.62 11.39
C ALA A 203 -0.16 -14.29 10.51
N LEU A 204 0.01 -14.25 9.18
CA LEU A 204 -0.94 -14.84 8.23
C LEU A 204 -0.90 -16.38 8.20
N ARG A 205 0.21 -17.00 8.62
CA ARG A 205 0.41 -18.45 8.64
C ARG A 205 0.28 -19.07 10.03
N ALA A 206 0.23 -18.25 11.07
CA ALA A 206 0.12 -18.75 12.44
C ALA A 206 -1.24 -19.44 12.64
N PRO A 207 -1.28 -20.62 13.29
CA PRO A 207 -2.54 -21.20 13.72
C PRO A 207 -3.19 -20.25 14.72
N ILE A 208 -4.50 -20.08 14.57
CA ILE A 208 -5.31 -19.21 15.41
C ILE A 208 -5.19 -19.68 16.88
N PRO A 209 -4.87 -18.80 17.84
CA PRO A 209 -5.00 -19.15 19.27
C PRO A 209 -6.48 -19.47 19.56
N THR A 210 -6.75 -20.71 19.94
CA THR A 210 -8.08 -21.18 20.40
C THR A 210 -8.48 -20.52 21.70
#